data_6bb7cdc1c5e6491de9347a59563e99e9
#
_entry.id   6bb7cdc1c5e6491de9347a59563e99e9
#
_cell.length_a   1.000
_cell.length_b   1.000
_cell.length_c   1.000
_cell.angle_alpha   90.00
_cell.angle_beta   90.00
_cell.angle_gamma   90.00
#
_symmetry.space_group_name_H-M   'P 1'
#
loop_
_entity.id
_entity.type
_entity.pdbx_description
1 polymer ?
#
loop_
_entity_poly.entity_id
_entity_poly.type
_entity_poly.pdbx_seq_one_letter_code
_entity_poly.pdbx_strand_id
1 'polypeptide(L)'
;RGLIQAVEKKEPTLVHAVTGAGKTEMIYQVVAKVIDAGGAVCLASPRIDVCLELYKRLQNDFACQISLLHVESEPYFRTPLVVATTHQLLKFYQAFDLLIVDEVDAFPYVDNPMLYHAVDNCVKESGLQIFLTATSTDELDKKVKGGQLKRLSLPRRFHGNPLIIPSPVWLSGFDKALEKH
;
A
#
# COMPACT_ATOMS: atom_id res chain seq x y z
N ARG A 1 -2.10 1.35 -16.48
CA ARG A 1 -0.96 1.69 -17.37
C ARG A 1 0.15 2.43 -16.62
N GLY A 2 -0.14 3.48 -15.81
CA GLY A 2 0.90 4.28 -15.13
C GLY A 2 1.80 3.49 -14.18
N LEU A 3 1.26 2.56 -13.36
CA LEU A 3 2.05 1.73 -12.47
C LEU A 3 2.93 0.73 -13.21
N ILE A 4 2.44 0.14 -14.29
CA ILE A 4 3.24 -0.78 -15.12
C ILE A 4 4.44 -0.03 -15.72
N GLN A 5 4.24 1.20 -16.19
CA GLN A 5 5.32 2.05 -16.69
C GLN A 5 6.33 2.43 -15.58
N ALA A 6 5.85 2.69 -14.36
CA ALA A 6 6.72 2.95 -13.22
C ALA A 6 7.59 1.72 -12.87
N VAL A 7 7.02 0.52 -12.95
CA VAL A 7 7.76 -0.74 -12.77
C VAL A 7 8.83 -0.91 -13.86
N GLU A 8 8.49 -0.65 -15.11
CA GLU A 8 9.42 -0.76 -16.23
C GLU A 8 10.58 0.23 -16.12
N LYS A 9 10.29 1.43 -15.64
CA LYS A 9 11.30 2.49 -15.45
C LYS A 9 11.99 2.44 -14.07
N LYS A 10 11.54 1.55 -13.17
CA LYS A 10 12.02 1.43 -11.78
C LYS A 10 11.98 2.77 -11.01
N GLU A 11 10.91 3.54 -11.21
CA GLU A 11 10.71 4.82 -10.54
C GLU A 11 9.90 4.62 -9.25
N PRO A 12 10.44 4.91 -8.05
CA PRO A 12 9.69 4.88 -6.80
C PRO A 12 8.44 5.75 -6.92
N THR A 13 7.28 5.17 -6.59
CA THR A 13 5.99 5.78 -6.94
C THR A 13 5.06 5.86 -5.74
N LEU A 14 4.49 7.05 -5.53
CA LEU A 14 3.38 7.29 -4.60
C LEU A 14 2.06 7.25 -5.38
N VAL A 15 1.19 6.32 -5.04
CA VAL A 15 -0.17 6.24 -5.58
C VAL A 15 -1.14 6.86 -4.60
N HIS A 16 -1.62 8.04 -4.94
CA HIS A 16 -2.71 8.69 -4.22
C HIS A 16 -4.04 8.24 -4.81
N ALA A 17 -4.74 7.39 -4.11
CA ALA A 17 -5.98 6.79 -4.58
C ALA A 17 -7.04 6.81 -3.48
N VAL A 18 -8.18 7.40 -3.77
CA VAL A 18 -9.36 7.37 -2.90
C VAL A 18 -9.87 5.94 -2.74
N THR A 19 -10.55 5.66 -1.63
CA THR A 19 -11.17 4.35 -1.36
C THR A 19 -12.07 3.92 -2.53
N GLY A 20 -11.88 2.68 -3.01
CA GLY A 20 -12.65 2.14 -4.14
C GLY A 20 -12.15 2.56 -5.53
N ALA A 21 -10.96 3.15 -5.65
CA ALA A 21 -10.37 3.57 -6.92
C ALA A 21 -9.70 2.45 -7.74
N GLY A 22 -9.91 1.17 -7.38
CA GLY A 22 -9.31 0.03 -8.09
C GLY A 22 -7.84 -0.21 -7.75
N LYS A 23 -7.40 0.16 -6.54
CA LYS A 23 -6.03 -0.07 -6.07
C LYS A 23 -5.63 -1.55 -6.16
N THR A 24 -6.53 -2.44 -5.77
CA THR A 24 -6.27 -3.88 -5.69
C THR A 24 -5.96 -4.47 -7.06
N GLU A 25 -6.75 -4.16 -8.08
CA GLU A 25 -6.56 -4.69 -9.44
C GLU A 25 -5.25 -4.20 -10.07
N MET A 26 -4.87 -2.95 -9.79
CA MET A 26 -3.60 -2.41 -10.26
C MET A 26 -2.41 -3.08 -9.58
N ILE A 27 -2.50 -3.30 -8.27
CA ILE A 27 -1.47 -3.97 -7.49
C ILE A 27 -1.28 -5.38 -8.04
N TYR A 28 -2.35 -6.13 -8.27
CA TYR A 28 -2.30 -7.50 -8.75
C TYR A 28 -1.58 -7.64 -10.09
N GLN A 29 -1.83 -6.74 -11.04
CA GLN A 29 -1.14 -6.74 -12.32
C GLN A 29 0.37 -6.54 -12.17
N VAL A 30 0.78 -5.65 -11.28
CA VAL A 30 2.19 -5.36 -11.03
C VAL A 30 2.87 -6.53 -10.29
N VAL A 31 2.21 -7.08 -9.28
CA VAL A 31 2.69 -8.26 -8.52
C VAL A 31 2.88 -9.45 -9.46
N ALA A 32 1.87 -9.78 -10.27
CA ALA A 32 1.94 -10.87 -11.24
C ALA A 32 3.14 -10.71 -12.18
N LYS A 33 3.35 -9.51 -12.75
CA LYS A 33 4.46 -9.23 -13.66
C LYS A 33 5.82 -9.48 -13.02
N VAL A 34 6.00 -9.09 -11.75
CA VAL A 34 7.28 -9.28 -11.05
C VAL A 34 7.49 -10.74 -10.68
N ILE A 35 6.46 -11.45 -10.21
CA ILE A 35 6.53 -12.88 -9.88
C ILE A 35 6.80 -13.72 -11.13
N ASP A 36 6.13 -13.45 -12.24
CA ASP A 36 6.33 -14.15 -13.52
C ASP A 36 7.76 -13.95 -14.06
N ALA A 37 8.39 -12.83 -13.75
CA ALA A 37 9.79 -12.57 -14.05
C ALA A 37 10.78 -13.23 -13.03
N GLY A 38 10.30 -13.99 -12.07
CA GLY A 38 11.10 -14.66 -11.05
C GLY A 38 11.51 -13.76 -9.87
N GLY A 39 10.89 -12.57 -9.73
CA GLY A 39 11.17 -11.63 -8.65
C GLY A 39 10.45 -11.96 -7.35
N ALA A 40 10.94 -11.39 -6.25
CA ALA A 40 10.33 -11.46 -4.92
C ALA A 40 9.55 -10.19 -4.62
N VAL A 41 8.31 -10.34 -4.14
CA VAL A 41 7.39 -9.24 -3.84
C VAL A 41 6.98 -9.25 -2.37
N CYS A 42 6.94 -8.07 -1.76
CA CYS A 42 6.35 -7.87 -0.45
C CYS A 42 5.24 -6.82 -0.51
N LEU A 43 4.08 -7.17 0.06
CA LEU A 43 3.01 -6.22 0.36
C LEU A 43 3.00 -5.98 1.87
N ALA A 44 3.14 -4.72 2.27
CA ALA A 44 3.19 -4.34 3.67
C ALA A 44 2.08 -3.34 4.02
N SER A 45 1.55 -3.45 5.22
CA SER A 45 0.62 -2.47 5.80
C SER A 45 0.91 -2.32 7.29
N PRO A 46 0.70 -1.13 7.88
CA PRO A 46 0.82 -0.98 9.34
C PRO A 46 -0.26 -1.75 10.11
N ARG A 47 -1.34 -2.14 9.44
CA ARG A 47 -2.50 -2.79 10.06
C ARG A 47 -2.55 -4.29 9.77
N ILE A 48 -2.65 -5.09 10.84
CA ILE A 48 -2.71 -6.55 10.75
C ILE A 48 -3.99 -7.04 10.06
N ASP A 49 -5.14 -6.41 10.29
CA ASP A 49 -6.41 -6.75 9.66
C ASP A 49 -6.35 -6.59 8.14
N VAL A 50 -5.71 -5.54 7.66
CA VAL A 50 -5.46 -5.34 6.22
C VAL A 50 -4.54 -6.41 5.65
N CYS A 51 -3.47 -6.78 6.36
CA CYS A 51 -2.58 -7.86 5.94
C CYS A 51 -3.31 -9.21 5.84
N LEU A 52 -4.15 -9.53 6.82
CA LEU A 52 -4.95 -10.77 6.83
C LEU A 52 -5.93 -10.82 5.66
N GLU A 53 -6.60 -9.71 5.36
CA GLU A 53 -7.52 -9.62 4.23
C GLU A 53 -6.79 -9.76 2.89
N LEU A 54 -5.67 -9.04 2.71
CA LEU A 54 -4.82 -9.13 1.52
C LEU A 54 -4.32 -10.56 1.31
N TYR A 55 -3.84 -11.22 2.37
CA TYR A 55 -3.33 -12.58 2.31
C TYR A 55 -4.40 -13.57 1.79
N LYS A 56 -5.62 -13.51 2.34
CA LYS A 56 -6.73 -14.36 1.90
C LYS A 56 -7.08 -14.14 0.43
N ARG A 57 -7.13 -12.89 -0.02
CA ARG A 57 -7.42 -12.56 -1.42
C ARG A 57 -6.32 -13.06 -2.35
N LEU A 58 -5.06 -12.82 -1.99
CA LEU A 58 -3.92 -13.24 -2.80
C LEU A 58 -3.81 -14.77 -2.90
N GLN A 59 -4.15 -15.52 -1.84
CA GLN A 59 -4.20 -16.98 -1.90
C GLN A 59 -5.23 -17.52 -2.90
N ASN A 60 -6.33 -16.79 -3.11
CA ASN A 60 -7.33 -17.17 -4.10
C ASN A 60 -6.91 -16.84 -5.53
N ASP A 61 -6.12 -15.78 -5.71
CA ASP A 61 -5.82 -15.22 -7.03
C ASP A 61 -4.44 -15.63 -7.57
N PHE A 62 -3.52 -16.05 -6.70
CA PHE A 62 -2.16 -16.47 -7.05
C PHE A 62 -1.90 -17.92 -6.69
N ALA A 63 -1.34 -18.68 -7.63
CA ALA A 63 -0.98 -20.08 -7.43
C ALA A 63 0.34 -20.29 -6.70
N CYS A 64 1.12 -19.22 -6.44
CA CYS A 64 2.39 -19.30 -5.74
C CYS A 64 2.21 -19.41 -4.22
N GLN A 65 3.26 -19.86 -3.54
CA GLN A 65 3.31 -19.83 -2.08
C GLN A 65 3.39 -18.39 -1.58
N ILE A 66 2.64 -18.10 -0.51
CA ILE A 66 2.57 -16.79 0.12
C ILE A 66 2.87 -16.92 1.61
N SER A 67 3.80 -16.12 2.12
CA SER A 67 4.06 -15.99 3.56
C SER A 67 3.29 -14.81 4.13
N LEU A 68 2.68 -15.00 5.30
CA LEU A 68 2.06 -13.94 6.10
C LEU A 68 2.89 -13.71 7.36
N LEU A 69 3.39 -12.48 7.55
CA LEU A 69 4.25 -12.13 8.66
C LEU A 69 3.64 -11.02 9.52
N HIS A 70 3.43 -11.34 10.77
CA HIS A 70 3.04 -10.41 11.84
C HIS A 70 3.64 -10.87 13.17
N VAL A 71 3.34 -10.21 14.28
CA VAL A 71 3.96 -10.50 15.58
C VAL A 71 3.77 -11.95 16.01
N GLU A 72 2.61 -12.53 15.73
CA GLU A 72 2.24 -13.90 16.13
C GLU A 72 2.34 -14.92 14.98
N SER A 73 2.98 -14.55 13.86
CA SER A 73 3.07 -15.46 12.71
C SER A 73 4.10 -16.56 12.93
N GLU A 74 3.93 -17.65 12.16
CA GLU A 74 4.95 -18.69 12.02
C GLU A 74 6.29 -18.12 11.53
N PRO A 75 7.40 -18.81 11.79
CA PRO A 75 8.70 -18.40 11.27
C PRO A 75 8.69 -18.22 9.77
N TYR A 76 9.40 -17.20 9.30
CA TYR A 76 9.51 -16.91 7.87
C TYR A 76 10.20 -18.05 7.12
N PHE A 77 9.60 -18.43 6.01
CA PHE A 77 10.26 -19.23 4.98
C PHE A 77 10.20 -18.50 3.64
N ARG A 78 11.19 -18.73 2.80
CA ARG A 78 11.34 -18.00 1.54
C ARG A 78 10.19 -18.31 0.57
N THR A 79 9.42 -17.29 0.19
CA THR A 79 8.33 -17.37 -0.78
C THR A 79 8.45 -16.25 -1.80
N PRO A 80 7.90 -16.43 -3.04
CA PRO A 80 7.87 -15.37 -4.05
C PRO A 80 7.07 -14.15 -3.60
N LEU A 81 6.04 -14.36 -2.80
CA LEU A 81 5.12 -13.33 -2.33
C LEU A 81 5.03 -13.35 -0.80
N VAL A 82 5.24 -12.18 -0.21
CA VAL A 82 5.14 -11.97 1.24
C VAL A 82 4.10 -10.90 1.52
N VAL A 83 3.23 -11.15 2.49
CA VAL A 83 2.36 -10.15 3.10
C VAL A 83 2.83 -9.93 4.54
N ALA A 84 3.10 -8.69 4.93
CA ALA A 84 3.70 -8.40 6.23
C ALA A 84 3.16 -7.12 6.85
N THR A 85 3.14 -7.06 8.19
CA THR A 85 3.03 -5.76 8.85
C THR A 85 4.35 -4.99 8.68
N THR A 86 4.29 -3.64 8.64
CA THR A 86 5.47 -2.81 8.34
C THR A 86 6.64 -3.04 9.28
N HIS A 87 6.40 -3.36 10.57
CA HIS A 87 7.45 -3.69 11.53
C HIS A 87 8.24 -4.96 11.16
N GLN A 88 7.64 -5.90 10.46
CA GLN A 88 8.32 -7.12 10.03
C GLN A 88 9.38 -6.86 8.96
N LEU A 89 9.31 -5.73 8.26
CA LEU A 89 10.30 -5.31 7.25
C LEU A 89 11.70 -5.12 7.85
N LEU A 90 11.81 -4.86 9.16
CA LEU A 90 13.09 -4.79 9.88
C LEU A 90 13.90 -6.10 9.82
N LYS A 91 13.26 -7.23 9.53
CA LYS A 91 13.90 -8.54 9.43
C LYS A 91 14.56 -8.80 8.06
N PHE A 92 14.36 -7.91 7.09
CA PHE A 92 14.79 -8.10 5.71
C PHE A 92 15.86 -7.10 5.31
N TYR A 93 16.80 -7.58 4.52
CA TYR A 93 17.84 -6.76 3.89
C TYR A 93 17.95 -7.14 2.41
N GLN A 94 17.73 -6.20 1.50
CA GLN A 94 17.79 -6.38 0.05
C GLN A 94 17.11 -7.67 -0.44
N ALA A 95 15.91 -7.96 0.10
CA ALA A 95 15.20 -9.21 -0.14
C ALA A 95 14.19 -9.13 -1.29
N PHE A 96 13.64 -7.95 -1.55
CA PHE A 96 12.52 -7.80 -2.46
C PHE A 96 12.87 -7.01 -3.72
N ASP A 97 12.37 -7.49 -4.85
CA ASP A 97 12.42 -6.78 -6.14
C ASP A 97 11.32 -5.73 -6.25
N LEU A 98 10.20 -5.97 -5.55
CA LEU A 98 9.09 -5.04 -5.42
C LEU A 98 8.60 -5.01 -3.98
N LEU A 99 8.51 -3.81 -3.42
CA LEU A 99 7.83 -3.54 -2.15
C LEU A 99 6.64 -2.62 -2.41
N ILE A 100 5.47 -3.02 -1.92
CA ILE A 100 4.27 -2.20 -1.92
C ILE A 100 3.87 -1.96 -0.47
N VAL A 101 3.82 -0.69 -0.07
CA VAL A 101 3.38 -0.30 1.28
C VAL A 101 2.04 0.39 1.18
N ASP A 102 1.01 -0.22 1.75
CA ASP A 102 -0.34 0.35 1.82
C ASP A 102 -0.53 1.13 3.12
N GLU A 103 -1.43 2.10 3.08
CA GLU A 103 -1.77 2.97 4.22
C GLU A 103 -0.55 3.64 4.86
N VAL A 104 0.36 4.19 4.03
CA VAL A 104 1.57 4.87 4.51
C VAL A 104 1.29 6.13 5.33
N ASP A 105 0.08 6.64 5.28
CA ASP A 105 -0.45 7.74 6.07
C ASP A 105 -0.99 7.31 7.45
N ALA A 106 -1.03 6.00 7.74
CA ALA A 106 -1.52 5.48 9.01
C ALA A 106 -0.40 5.29 10.05
N PHE A 107 -0.76 5.54 11.32
CA PHE A 107 0.09 5.14 12.44
C PHE A 107 0.24 3.60 12.49
N PRO A 108 1.42 3.02 12.80
CA PRO A 108 2.62 3.67 13.33
C PRO A 108 3.68 4.06 12.26
N TYR A 109 3.35 4.05 10.98
CA TYR A 109 4.32 4.34 9.93
C TYR A 109 4.73 5.81 9.88
N VAL A 110 3.77 6.73 10.12
CA VAL A 110 4.00 8.18 10.11
C VAL A 110 4.98 8.58 11.21
N ASP A 111 5.95 9.41 10.87
CA ASP A 111 6.98 9.96 11.76
C ASP A 111 7.86 8.89 12.46
N ASN A 112 7.97 7.69 11.89
CA ASN A 112 8.82 6.63 12.41
C ASN A 112 10.06 6.40 11.53
N PRO A 113 11.22 7.01 11.86
CA PRO A 113 12.44 6.89 11.05
C PRO A 113 12.93 5.45 10.90
N MET A 114 12.71 4.62 11.91
CA MET A 114 13.11 3.21 11.88
C MET A 114 12.35 2.42 10.82
N LEU A 115 11.04 2.69 10.66
CA LEU A 115 10.23 2.03 9.63
C LEU A 115 10.57 2.54 8.22
N TYR A 116 10.87 3.81 8.06
CA TYR A 116 11.38 4.35 6.79
C TYR A 116 12.70 3.67 6.39
N HIS A 117 13.61 3.52 7.34
CA HIS A 117 14.87 2.82 7.11
C HIS A 117 14.65 1.34 6.75
N ALA A 118 13.73 0.65 7.43
CA ALA A 118 13.37 -0.73 7.11
C ALA A 118 12.82 -0.87 5.68
N VAL A 119 11.95 0.05 5.27
CA VAL A 119 11.39 0.10 3.91
C VAL A 119 12.48 0.26 2.86
N ASP A 120 13.45 1.16 3.09
CA ASP A 120 14.53 1.39 2.15
C ASP A 120 15.50 0.19 2.08
N ASN A 121 15.80 -0.42 3.22
CA ASN A 121 16.78 -1.52 3.29
C ASN A 121 16.25 -2.87 2.84
N CYS A 122 14.95 -3.14 2.96
CA CYS A 122 14.39 -4.44 2.59
C CYS A 122 14.27 -4.65 1.07
N VAL A 123 14.36 -3.59 0.29
CA VAL A 123 14.32 -3.62 -1.18
C VAL A 123 15.73 -3.73 -1.74
N LYS A 124 15.90 -4.51 -2.81
CA LYS A 124 17.16 -4.60 -3.55
C LYS A 124 17.50 -3.25 -4.18
N GLU A 125 18.78 -2.97 -4.43
CA GLU A 125 19.22 -1.74 -5.12
C GLU A 125 18.54 -1.55 -6.48
N SER A 126 18.29 -2.65 -7.19
CA SER A 126 17.53 -2.65 -8.45
C SER A 126 16.03 -2.79 -8.27
N GLY A 127 15.55 -2.85 -7.05
CA GLY A 127 14.14 -3.04 -6.72
C GLY A 127 13.31 -1.77 -6.83
N LEU A 128 12.01 -1.92 -6.67
CA LEU A 128 11.04 -0.83 -6.77
C LEU A 128 10.21 -0.73 -5.51
N GLN A 129 9.93 0.50 -5.10
CA GLN A 129 9.01 0.84 -4.01
C GLN A 129 7.76 1.51 -4.57
N ILE A 130 6.59 1.04 -4.14
CA ILE A 130 5.28 1.64 -4.41
C ILE A 130 4.59 1.92 -3.08
N PHE A 131 4.21 3.16 -2.89
CA PHE A 131 3.49 3.62 -1.71
C PHE A 131 2.04 3.93 -2.07
N LEU A 132 1.10 3.41 -1.27
CA LEU A 132 -0.32 3.64 -1.46
C LEU A 132 -0.85 4.48 -0.28
N THR A 133 -1.61 5.51 -0.60
CA THR A 133 -2.23 6.36 0.42
C THR A 133 -3.60 6.87 -0.05
N ALA A 134 -4.52 7.03 0.87
CA ALA A 134 -5.77 7.74 0.64
C ALA A 134 -5.63 9.25 0.90
N THR A 135 -4.70 9.62 1.80
CA THR A 135 -4.41 11.01 2.19
C THR A 135 -2.92 11.30 2.00
N SER A 136 -2.59 12.49 1.51
CA SER A 136 -1.21 12.92 1.38
C SER A 136 -0.73 13.49 2.71
N THR A 137 0.49 13.13 3.11
CA THR A 137 1.18 13.74 4.25
C THR A 137 2.22 14.73 3.75
N ASP A 138 2.58 15.71 4.59
CA ASP A 138 3.60 16.72 4.25
C ASP A 138 4.94 16.09 3.90
N GLU A 139 5.29 14.97 4.53
CA GLU A 139 6.53 14.26 4.29
C GLU A 139 6.53 13.57 2.91
N LEU A 140 5.45 12.90 2.55
CA LEU A 140 5.29 12.31 1.22
C LEU A 140 5.29 13.38 0.12
N ASP A 141 4.62 14.51 0.38
CA ASP A 141 4.62 15.64 -0.55
C ASP A 141 6.01 16.26 -0.72
N LYS A 142 6.82 16.33 0.35
CA LYS A 142 8.22 16.76 0.26
C LYS A 142 9.05 15.81 -0.61
N LYS A 143 8.89 14.49 -0.45
CA LYS A 143 9.58 13.48 -1.28
C LYS A 143 9.18 13.57 -2.76
N VAL A 144 7.91 13.84 -3.03
CA VAL A 144 7.42 14.06 -4.41
C VAL A 144 8.01 15.34 -5.01
N LYS A 145 7.98 16.45 -4.27
CA LYS A 145 8.58 17.73 -4.70
C LYS A 145 10.08 17.65 -4.90
N GLY A 146 10.77 16.85 -4.09
CA GLY A 146 12.20 16.58 -4.20
C GLY A 146 12.58 15.59 -5.31
N GLY A 147 11.63 15.08 -6.08
CA GLY A 147 11.88 14.13 -7.18
C GLY A 147 12.23 12.70 -6.73
N GLN A 148 12.12 12.39 -5.44
CA GLN A 148 12.40 11.06 -4.88
C GLN A 148 11.25 10.07 -5.12
N LEU A 149 10.02 10.58 -5.28
CA LEU A 149 8.82 9.80 -5.56
C LEU A 149 8.06 10.39 -6.74
N LYS A 150 7.62 9.53 -7.64
CA LYS A 150 6.68 9.91 -8.70
C LYS A 150 5.25 9.81 -8.17
N ARG A 151 4.46 10.86 -8.35
CA ARG A 151 3.05 10.84 -7.92
C ARG A 151 2.15 10.35 -9.04
N LEU A 152 1.31 9.35 -8.72
CA LEU A 152 0.20 8.92 -9.55
C LEU A 152 -1.10 9.15 -8.76
N SER A 153 -2.01 9.93 -9.31
CA SER A 153 -3.31 10.20 -8.69
C SER A 153 -4.41 9.45 -9.41
N LEU A 154 -5.25 8.76 -8.64
CA LEU A 154 -6.42 8.04 -9.12
C LEU A 154 -7.68 8.66 -8.52
N PRO A 155 -8.21 9.73 -9.12
CA PRO A 155 -9.33 10.47 -8.55
C PRO A 155 -10.69 9.78 -8.75
N ARG A 156 -10.76 8.71 -9.56
CA ARG A 156 -12.02 8.03 -9.90
C ARG A 156 -12.04 6.60 -9.38
N ARG A 157 -13.23 6.13 -8.99
CA ARG A 157 -13.47 4.73 -8.70
C ARG A 157 -13.29 3.86 -9.95
N PHE A 158 -12.92 2.60 -9.76
CA PHE A 158 -12.72 1.61 -10.83
C PHE A 158 -13.91 1.55 -11.81
N HIS A 159 -15.15 1.66 -11.31
CA HIS A 159 -16.37 1.63 -12.10
C HIS A 159 -16.72 2.98 -12.77
N GLY A 160 -15.84 3.95 -12.78
CA GLY A 160 -16.05 5.24 -13.46
C GLY A 160 -17.00 6.21 -12.76
N ASN A 161 -17.62 5.82 -11.66
CA ASN A 161 -18.50 6.70 -10.90
C ASN A 161 -17.69 7.72 -10.12
N PRO A 162 -18.04 9.03 -10.16
CA PRO A 162 -17.42 10.02 -9.32
C PRO A 162 -17.70 9.73 -7.83
N LEU A 163 -16.79 10.15 -6.96
CA LEU A 163 -17.02 10.11 -5.52
C LEU A 163 -18.25 10.96 -5.18
N ILE A 164 -19.11 10.42 -4.31
CA ILE A 164 -20.19 11.20 -3.72
C ILE A 164 -19.51 12.20 -2.77
N ILE A 165 -19.59 13.48 -3.10
CA ILE A 165 -19.16 14.56 -2.21
C ILE A 165 -20.34 14.88 -1.32
N PRO A 166 -20.27 14.66 0.01
CA PRO A 166 -21.36 15.04 0.91
C PRO A 166 -21.52 16.55 0.88
N SER A 167 -22.73 17.01 0.59
CA SER A 167 -23.06 18.42 0.76
C SER A 167 -23.36 18.67 2.25
N PRO A 168 -22.70 19.64 2.90
CA PRO A 168 -23.02 19.98 4.27
C PRO A 168 -24.45 20.56 4.32
N VAL A 169 -25.32 19.91 5.06
CA VAL A 169 -26.69 20.40 5.33
C VAL A 169 -26.71 20.94 6.75
N TRP A 170 -26.99 22.22 6.90
CA TRP A 170 -27.21 22.82 8.21
C TRP A 170 -28.58 22.41 8.73
N LEU A 171 -28.61 21.57 9.77
CA LEU A 171 -29.83 21.24 10.52
C LEU A 171 -29.96 22.22 11.69
N SER A 172 -30.75 23.26 11.53
CA SER A 172 -31.16 24.11 12.64
C SER A 172 -32.07 23.30 13.57
N GLY A 173 -31.71 23.18 14.86
CA GLY A 173 -32.49 22.45 15.85
C GLY A 173 -32.08 20.99 16.06
N PHE A 174 -30.84 20.62 15.73
CA PHE A 174 -30.27 19.27 15.95
C PHE A 174 -30.39 18.81 17.41
N ASP A 175 -30.19 19.73 18.36
CA ASP A 175 -30.31 19.45 19.80
C ASP A 175 -31.74 19.03 20.21
N LYS A 176 -32.77 19.58 19.56
CA LYS A 176 -34.17 19.20 19.81
C LYS A 176 -34.57 17.85 19.19
N ALA A 177 -33.80 17.35 18.22
CA ALA A 177 -34.04 16.05 17.59
C ALA A 177 -33.46 14.89 18.42
N LEU A 178 -32.40 15.14 19.19
CA LEU A 178 -31.77 14.15 20.09
C LEU A 178 -32.57 13.87 21.37
N GLU A 179 -33.42 14.82 21.82
CA GLU A 179 -34.26 14.66 23.03
C GLU A 179 -35.51 13.81 22.79
N LYS A 180 -35.81 13.36 21.59
CA LYS A 180 -37.02 12.60 21.24
C LYS A 180 -36.83 11.11 21.01
N HIS A 181 -35.64 10.55 21.32
CA HIS A 181 -35.38 9.10 21.27
C HIS A 181 -34.84 8.55 22.56
#